data_d83ff6b87e9ad07eb7e1f5c1d9cc41e8
#
_entry.id   d83ff6b87e9ad07eb7e1f5c1d9cc41e8
#
_cell.length_a   1.000
_cell.length_b   1.000
_cell.length_c   1.000
_cell.angle_alpha   90.00
_cell.angle_beta   90.00
_cell.angle_gamma   90.00
#
_symmetry.space_group_name_H-M   'P 1'
#
loop_
_entity.id
_entity.type
_entity.pdbx_description
1 polymer ?
#
loop_
_entity_poly.entity_id
_entity_poly.type
_entity_poly.pdbx_seq_one_letter_code
_entity_poly.pdbx_strand_id
1 'polypeptide(L)'
;SAPRLPEKVARQYAALVLEKRKGEIALIPSAAFAPAGNPSESQLTAWYNDNRAQFVRPERRTLRFAVFGTDTLKVNAAPTPAEIAERFKRDAAKYQATESRIVSSFVVPTEDAAKALTARIRAGASLEAVAREANFTASRSPARTREAMASATSFAFAQNAFKAAQGGVIEPSQGTLGWYVARVDSIERIAARTLAQATPEITEALTAEKRVAAI
;
A
#
# COMPACT_ATOMS: atom_id res chain seq x y z
N SER A 1 -26.96 14.90 -50.34
CA SER A 1 -28.34 14.60 -49.93
C SER A 1 -28.47 14.80 -48.41
N ALA A 2 -29.45 15.63 -48.00
CA ALA A 2 -29.70 15.82 -46.56
C ALA A 2 -30.24 14.52 -45.94
N PRO A 3 -29.81 14.17 -44.70
CA PRO A 3 -30.30 12.98 -44.02
C PRO A 3 -31.81 13.11 -43.80
N ARG A 4 -32.58 12.14 -44.31
CA ARG A 4 -34.03 12.08 -44.09
C ARG A 4 -34.32 11.23 -42.86
N LEU A 5 -35.10 11.77 -41.93
CA LEU A 5 -35.60 11.01 -40.80
C LEU A 5 -36.50 9.84 -41.31
N PRO A 6 -36.37 8.64 -40.72
CA PRO A 6 -37.30 7.54 -41.01
C PRO A 6 -38.74 7.96 -40.73
N GLU A 7 -39.66 7.65 -41.63
CA GLU A 7 -41.08 8.09 -41.55
C GLU A 7 -41.74 7.72 -40.20
N LYS A 8 -41.43 6.53 -39.68
CA LYS A 8 -41.93 6.09 -38.36
C LYS A 8 -41.51 7.02 -37.20
N VAL A 9 -40.27 7.50 -37.23
CA VAL A 9 -39.73 8.41 -36.18
C VAL A 9 -40.36 9.80 -36.40
N ALA A 10 -40.49 10.26 -37.62
CA ALA A 10 -41.12 11.54 -37.90
C ALA A 10 -42.60 11.55 -37.46
N ARG A 11 -43.34 10.48 -37.69
CA ARG A 11 -44.74 10.33 -37.28
C ARG A 11 -44.86 10.31 -35.73
N GLN A 12 -43.98 9.59 -35.04
CA GLN A 12 -43.96 9.55 -33.57
C GLN A 12 -43.65 10.94 -32.96
N TYR A 13 -42.70 11.63 -33.52
CA TYR A 13 -42.35 12.98 -33.08
C TYR A 13 -43.52 13.98 -33.37
N ALA A 14 -44.12 13.91 -34.55
CA ALA A 14 -45.26 14.73 -34.87
C ALA A 14 -46.47 14.45 -33.95
N ALA A 15 -46.73 13.20 -33.62
CA ALA A 15 -47.78 12.81 -32.65
C ALA A 15 -47.55 13.44 -31.27
N LEU A 16 -46.30 13.44 -30.76
CA LEU A 16 -45.93 14.06 -29.50
C LEU A 16 -46.09 15.60 -29.55
N VAL A 17 -45.64 16.25 -30.59
CA VAL A 17 -45.70 17.71 -30.74
C VAL A 17 -47.12 18.23 -30.96
N LEU A 18 -47.93 17.44 -31.68
CA LEU A 18 -49.31 17.80 -32.00
C LEU A 18 -50.33 17.31 -30.99
N GLU A 19 -49.89 16.59 -29.94
CA GLU A 19 -50.78 16.11 -28.87
C GLU A 19 -51.42 17.28 -28.14
N LYS A 20 -52.72 17.35 -28.18
CA LYS A 20 -53.51 18.31 -27.45
C LYS A 20 -54.31 17.59 -26.40
N ARG A 21 -54.06 17.96 -25.15
CA ARG A 21 -54.82 17.43 -24.01
C ARG A 21 -55.85 18.47 -23.56
N LYS A 22 -57.08 18.04 -23.40
CA LYS A 22 -58.12 18.82 -22.75
C LYS A 22 -58.34 18.20 -21.36
N GLY A 23 -58.39 19.02 -20.35
CA GLY A 23 -58.70 18.61 -19.01
C GLY A 23 -59.49 19.66 -18.30
N GLU A 24 -60.26 19.26 -17.30
CA GLU A 24 -60.94 20.15 -16.41
C GLU A 24 -60.24 20.13 -15.07
N ILE A 25 -60.04 21.32 -14.51
CA ILE A 25 -59.42 21.48 -13.19
C ILE A 25 -60.49 22.08 -12.24
N ALA A 26 -60.80 21.35 -11.19
CA ALA A 26 -61.61 21.87 -10.10
C ALA A 26 -60.71 22.27 -8.95
N LEU A 27 -60.88 23.49 -8.47
CA LEU A 27 -60.17 23.97 -7.29
C LEU A 27 -61.12 23.85 -6.09
N ILE A 28 -60.74 23.02 -5.13
CA ILE A 28 -61.48 22.84 -3.88
C ILE A 28 -60.69 23.57 -2.78
N PRO A 29 -61.08 24.74 -2.36
CA PRO A 29 -60.35 25.49 -1.34
C PRO A 29 -60.46 24.77 0.01
N SER A 30 -59.36 24.59 0.70
CA SER A 30 -59.28 23.95 2.01
C SER A 30 -60.13 24.68 3.07
N ALA A 31 -60.34 25.97 2.86
CA ALA A 31 -61.22 26.79 3.73
C ALA A 31 -62.70 26.30 3.76
N ALA A 32 -63.17 25.62 2.69
CA ALA A 32 -64.52 25.03 2.67
C ALA A 32 -64.70 23.84 3.64
N PHE A 33 -63.61 23.29 4.11
CA PHE A 33 -63.56 22.14 5.04
C PHE A 33 -62.98 22.53 6.41
N ALA A 34 -62.76 23.82 6.66
CA ALA A 34 -62.27 24.25 7.94
C ALA A 34 -63.27 23.91 9.04
N PRO A 35 -62.85 23.24 10.12
CA PRO A 35 -63.74 22.92 11.22
C PRO A 35 -64.29 24.20 11.86
N ALA A 36 -65.55 24.22 12.21
CA ALA A 36 -66.16 25.31 12.90
C ALA A 36 -65.80 25.28 14.40
N GLY A 37 -64.96 26.24 14.82
CA GLY A 37 -64.59 26.43 16.22
C GLY A 37 -63.22 25.88 16.60
N ASN A 38 -62.83 26.12 17.82
CA ASN A 38 -61.57 25.61 18.37
C ASN A 38 -61.70 24.15 18.81
N PRO A 39 -60.63 23.35 18.67
CA PRO A 39 -60.63 22.00 19.16
C PRO A 39 -60.87 21.93 20.67
N SER A 40 -61.57 20.88 21.11
CA SER A 40 -61.80 20.66 22.56
C SER A 40 -60.50 20.18 23.24
N GLU A 41 -60.42 20.33 24.56
CA GLU A 41 -59.28 19.88 25.37
C GLU A 41 -59.01 18.36 25.19
N SER A 42 -60.06 17.53 25.02
CA SER A 42 -59.91 16.13 24.76
C SER A 42 -59.29 15.83 23.40
N GLN A 43 -59.66 16.59 22.37
CA GLN A 43 -59.06 16.48 21.04
C GLN A 43 -57.60 16.95 21.03
N LEU A 44 -57.27 18.01 21.74
CA LEU A 44 -55.90 18.51 21.90
C LEU A 44 -55.03 17.47 22.61
N THR A 45 -55.54 16.87 23.69
CA THR A 45 -54.83 15.85 24.46
C THR A 45 -54.62 14.57 23.62
N ALA A 46 -55.61 14.10 22.86
CA ALA A 46 -55.45 12.97 21.98
C ALA A 46 -54.40 13.25 20.91
N TRP A 47 -54.52 14.40 20.23
CA TRP A 47 -53.55 14.76 19.19
C TRP A 47 -52.13 14.92 19.73
N TYR A 48 -51.95 15.52 20.89
CA TYR A 48 -50.64 15.62 21.55
C TYR A 48 -50.02 14.25 21.84
N ASN A 49 -50.84 13.33 22.35
CA ASN A 49 -50.35 11.97 22.65
C ASN A 49 -49.93 11.24 21.40
N ASP A 50 -50.69 11.36 20.31
CA ASP A 50 -50.37 10.71 19.03
C ASP A 50 -49.15 11.35 18.36
N ASN A 51 -48.89 12.63 18.62
CA ASN A 51 -47.78 13.36 18.02
C ASN A 51 -46.67 13.71 19.02
N ARG A 52 -46.62 13.04 20.16
CA ARG A 52 -45.71 13.34 21.27
C ARG A 52 -44.23 13.40 20.84
N ALA A 53 -43.84 12.61 19.88
CA ALA A 53 -42.47 12.58 19.35
C ALA A 53 -42.04 13.93 18.76
N GLN A 54 -42.97 14.72 18.21
CA GLN A 54 -42.67 16.04 17.63
C GLN A 54 -42.40 17.11 18.71
N PHE A 55 -42.83 16.86 19.94
CA PHE A 55 -42.67 17.80 21.07
C PHE A 55 -41.54 17.40 22.02
N VAL A 56 -40.86 16.29 21.75
CA VAL A 56 -39.70 15.89 22.56
C VAL A 56 -38.52 16.80 22.21
N ARG A 57 -38.04 17.53 23.17
CA ARG A 57 -36.77 18.23 23.04
C ARG A 57 -35.65 17.23 23.29
N PRO A 58 -34.80 16.95 22.31
CA PRO A 58 -33.65 16.06 22.54
C PRO A 58 -32.76 16.66 23.63
N GLU A 59 -32.20 15.79 24.44
CA GLU A 59 -31.22 16.14 25.46
C GLU A 59 -30.03 16.84 24.79
N ARG A 60 -29.64 17.98 25.33
CA ARG A 60 -28.46 18.73 24.93
C ARG A 60 -27.46 18.70 26.07
N ARG A 61 -26.27 18.17 25.76
CA ARG A 61 -25.16 18.15 26.71
C ARG A 61 -24.08 19.10 26.24
N THR A 62 -23.60 19.94 27.14
CA THR A 62 -22.40 20.73 26.90
C THR A 62 -21.24 19.96 27.47
N LEU A 63 -20.34 19.51 26.58
CA LEU A 63 -19.13 18.81 26.97
C LEU A 63 -17.98 19.82 27.04
N ARG A 64 -17.25 19.80 28.13
CA ARG A 64 -15.95 20.47 28.24
C ARG A 64 -14.88 19.39 28.18
N PHE A 65 -13.97 19.50 27.25
CA PHE A 65 -12.85 18.57 27.12
C PHE A 65 -11.56 19.35 26.91
N ALA A 66 -10.45 18.77 27.34
CA ALA A 66 -9.11 19.24 27.04
C ALA A 66 -8.42 18.20 26.16
N VAL A 67 -7.75 18.66 25.12
CA VAL A 67 -6.93 17.81 24.26
C VAL A 67 -5.49 18.01 24.68
N PHE A 68 -4.86 16.91 25.09
CA PHE A 68 -3.44 16.89 25.41
C PHE A 68 -2.73 16.15 24.27
N GLY A 69 -1.80 16.83 23.63
CA GLY A 69 -0.95 16.26 22.58
C GLY A 69 0.53 16.50 22.91
N THR A 70 1.41 15.83 22.19
CA THR A 70 2.86 15.98 22.31
C THR A 70 3.33 17.43 22.18
N ASP A 71 2.56 18.26 21.45
CA ASP A 71 2.90 19.65 21.18
C ASP A 71 2.51 20.61 22.31
N THR A 72 1.56 20.19 23.17
CA THR A 72 1.09 20.99 24.33
C THR A 72 1.89 20.74 25.58
N LEU A 73 2.62 19.62 25.67
CA LEU A 73 3.43 19.26 26.81
C LEU A 73 4.85 19.84 26.66
N LYS A 74 5.21 20.75 27.56
CA LYS A 74 6.61 21.25 27.67
C LYS A 74 7.49 20.22 28.37
N VAL A 75 7.66 19.04 27.75
CA VAL A 75 8.54 17.99 28.29
C VAL A 75 9.95 18.20 27.74
N ASN A 76 10.94 18.19 28.63
CA ASN A 76 12.33 18.09 28.19
C ASN A 76 12.59 16.66 27.69
N ALA A 77 12.32 16.44 26.43
CA ALA A 77 12.44 15.14 25.78
C ALA A 77 13.81 14.92 25.10
N ALA A 78 14.78 15.82 25.33
CA ALA A 78 16.09 15.68 24.74
C ALA A 78 16.79 14.42 25.29
N PRO A 79 17.24 13.49 24.43
CA PRO A 79 17.97 12.31 24.88
C PRO A 79 19.40 12.70 25.29
N THR A 80 19.89 12.01 26.29
CA THR A 80 21.29 12.14 26.73
C THR A 80 22.24 11.39 25.79
N PRO A 81 23.53 11.76 25.75
CA PRO A 81 24.53 11.03 24.96
C PRO A 81 24.60 9.53 25.30
N ALA A 82 24.38 9.16 26.56
CA ALA A 82 24.35 7.76 27.00
C ALA A 82 23.16 7.00 26.37
N GLU A 83 21.97 7.59 26.36
CA GLU A 83 20.79 6.98 25.72
C GLU A 83 20.97 6.81 24.21
N ILE A 84 21.61 7.78 23.55
CA ILE A 84 21.94 7.71 22.12
C ILE A 84 22.92 6.55 21.87
N ALA A 85 23.98 6.44 22.69
CA ALA A 85 24.96 5.37 22.55
C ALA A 85 24.36 3.97 22.80
N GLU A 86 23.50 3.84 23.81
CA GLU A 86 22.79 2.58 24.08
C GLU A 86 21.82 2.21 22.95
N ARG A 87 21.10 3.18 22.41
CA ARG A 87 20.23 2.96 21.24
C ARG A 87 21.02 2.50 20.02
N PHE A 88 22.15 3.14 19.75
CA PHE A 88 23.06 2.75 18.66
C PHE A 88 23.56 1.33 18.81
N LYS A 89 23.97 0.91 20.02
CA LYS A 89 24.39 -0.47 20.29
C LYS A 89 23.24 -1.47 20.10
N ARG A 90 22.06 -1.16 20.64
CA ARG A 90 20.89 -2.00 20.53
C ARG A 90 20.49 -2.23 19.07
N ASP A 91 20.54 -1.18 18.27
CA ASP A 91 20.15 -1.19 16.87
C ASP A 91 21.37 -1.39 15.93
N ALA A 92 22.46 -1.99 16.44
CA ALA A 92 23.74 -2.12 15.70
C ALA A 92 23.59 -2.72 14.31
N ALA A 93 22.72 -3.70 14.14
CA ALA A 93 22.47 -4.33 12.83
C ALA A 93 22.02 -3.34 11.75
N LYS A 94 21.31 -2.24 12.13
CA LYS A 94 20.85 -1.20 11.22
C LYS A 94 21.98 -0.32 10.69
N TYR A 95 23.07 -0.23 11.45
CA TYR A 95 24.19 0.68 11.17
C TYR A 95 25.44 -0.04 10.65
N GLN A 96 25.42 -1.38 10.58
CA GLN A 96 26.52 -2.16 10.00
C GLN A 96 26.57 -2.02 8.49
N ALA A 97 27.77 -2.24 7.92
CA ALA A 97 27.92 -2.34 6.48
C ALA A 97 27.09 -3.49 5.94
N THR A 98 26.35 -3.21 4.88
CA THR A 98 25.51 -4.20 4.23
C THR A 98 25.94 -4.34 2.77
N GLU A 99 26.09 -5.59 2.31
CA GLU A 99 26.28 -5.90 0.89
C GLU A 99 25.07 -6.68 0.41
N SER A 100 24.47 -6.24 -0.68
CA SER A 100 23.44 -6.96 -1.41
C SER A 100 23.84 -7.17 -2.85
N ARG A 101 23.32 -8.23 -3.47
CA ARG A 101 23.64 -8.61 -4.84
C ARG A 101 22.38 -8.88 -5.64
N ILE A 102 22.41 -8.44 -6.88
CA ILE A 102 21.42 -8.76 -7.89
C ILE A 102 22.05 -9.83 -8.79
N VAL A 103 21.33 -10.92 -8.98
CA VAL A 103 21.81 -12.08 -9.70
C VAL A 103 20.80 -12.47 -10.78
N SER A 104 21.25 -12.68 -12.01
CA SER A 104 20.48 -13.36 -13.03
C SER A 104 20.81 -14.85 -13.01
N SER A 105 19.78 -15.69 -13.00
CA SER A 105 19.93 -17.15 -12.88
C SER A 105 18.83 -17.91 -13.58
N PHE A 106 19.12 -19.18 -13.90
CA PHE A 106 18.13 -20.19 -14.25
C PHE A 106 18.52 -21.52 -13.60
N VAL A 107 17.59 -22.48 -13.55
CA VAL A 107 17.79 -23.75 -12.84
C VAL A 107 17.73 -24.90 -13.84
N VAL A 108 18.66 -25.86 -13.69
CA VAL A 108 18.71 -27.06 -14.48
C VAL A 108 18.70 -28.32 -13.60
N PRO A 109 18.27 -29.47 -14.11
CA PRO A 109 18.06 -30.66 -13.28
C PRO A 109 19.36 -31.34 -12.83
N THR A 110 20.46 -31.22 -13.56
CA THR A 110 21.69 -31.96 -13.28
C THR A 110 22.92 -31.07 -13.12
N GLU A 111 23.87 -31.53 -12.35
CA GLU A 111 25.15 -30.85 -12.12
C GLU A 111 25.97 -30.72 -13.42
N ASP A 112 26.02 -31.80 -14.21
CA ASP A 112 26.81 -31.79 -15.45
C ASP A 112 26.26 -30.79 -16.46
N ALA A 113 24.92 -30.68 -16.58
CA ALA A 113 24.29 -29.64 -17.40
C ALA A 113 24.64 -28.23 -16.87
N ALA A 114 24.59 -28.02 -15.56
CA ALA A 114 24.93 -26.73 -14.96
C ALA A 114 26.39 -26.35 -15.24
N LYS A 115 27.33 -27.30 -15.08
CA LYS A 115 28.76 -27.08 -15.37
C LYS A 115 29.00 -26.76 -16.85
N ALA A 116 28.40 -27.53 -17.77
CA ALA A 116 28.54 -27.31 -19.20
C ALA A 116 28.01 -25.92 -19.63
N LEU A 117 26.84 -25.53 -19.16
CA LEU A 117 26.24 -24.23 -19.47
C LEU A 117 27.04 -23.08 -18.83
N THR A 118 27.51 -23.25 -17.59
CA THR A 118 28.40 -22.31 -16.93
C THR A 118 29.69 -22.08 -17.70
N ALA A 119 30.30 -23.15 -18.22
CA ALA A 119 31.52 -23.05 -19.03
C ALA A 119 31.29 -22.23 -20.31
N ARG A 120 30.13 -22.37 -20.96
CA ARG A 120 29.75 -21.57 -22.14
C ARG A 120 29.60 -20.08 -21.80
N ILE A 121 28.99 -19.75 -20.65
CA ILE A 121 28.86 -18.38 -20.20
C ILE A 121 30.23 -17.78 -19.86
N ARG A 122 31.11 -18.55 -19.23
CA ARG A 122 32.50 -18.13 -18.97
C ARG A 122 33.32 -17.91 -20.26
N ALA A 123 33.00 -18.63 -21.32
CA ALA A 123 33.60 -18.45 -22.65
C ALA A 123 33.07 -17.24 -23.41
N GLY A 124 32.12 -16.45 -22.80
CA GLY A 124 31.64 -15.19 -23.35
C GLY A 124 30.21 -15.22 -23.89
N ALA A 125 29.50 -16.35 -23.82
CA ALA A 125 28.09 -16.40 -24.19
C ALA A 125 27.24 -15.67 -23.15
N SER A 126 26.18 -14.96 -23.58
CA SER A 126 25.25 -14.32 -22.60
C SER A 126 24.44 -15.38 -21.85
N LEU A 127 24.20 -15.14 -20.58
CA LEU A 127 23.42 -16.05 -19.73
C LEU A 127 22.02 -16.27 -20.30
N GLU A 128 21.39 -15.21 -20.81
CA GLU A 128 20.06 -15.24 -21.39
C GLU A 128 20.00 -16.05 -22.70
N ALA A 129 21.04 -15.95 -23.54
CA ALA A 129 21.14 -16.72 -24.77
C ALA A 129 21.32 -18.23 -24.45
N VAL A 130 22.22 -18.54 -23.54
CA VAL A 130 22.49 -19.93 -23.11
C VAL A 130 21.26 -20.56 -22.47
N ALA A 131 20.53 -19.82 -21.63
CA ALA A 131 19.29 -20.27 -21.03
C ALA A 131 18.23 -20.59 -22.10
N ARG A 132 18.03 -19.69 -23.08
CA ARG A 132 17.04 -19.86 -24.16
C ARG A 132 17.36 -21.06 -25.05
N GLU A 133 18.62 -21.24 -25.44
CA GLU A 133 19.06 -22.38 -26.23
C GLU A 133 18.83 -23.71 -25.52
N ALA A 134 18.97 -23.73 -24.20
CA ALA A 134 18.70 -24.88 -23.35
C ALA A 134 17.21 -25.03 -22.95
N ASN A 135 16.31 -24.23 -23.51
CA ASN A 135 14.88 -24.19 -23.22
C ASN A 135 14.55 -23.80 -21.76
N PHE A 136 15.39 -22.96 -21.15
CA PHE A 136 15.16 -22.39 -19.83
C PHE A 136 14.94 -20.86 -19.92
N THR A 137 14.26 -20.30 -18.92
CA THR A 137 14.09 -18.86 -18.79
C THR A 137 14.98 -18.33 -17.68
N ALA A 138 15.87 -17.41 -18.01
CA ALA A 138 16.64 -16.69 -17.02
C ALA A 138 15.76 -15.69 -16.28
N SER A 139 15.91 -15.61 -14.96
CA SER A 139 15.24 -14.63 -14.11
C SER A 139 16.27 -13.79 -13.37
N ARG A 140 15.94 -12.51 -13.17
CA ARG A 140 16.75 -11.59 -12.38
C ARG A 140 16.17 -11.45 -10.99
N SER A 141 16.98 -11.65 -9.95
CA SER A 141 16.55 -11.48 -8.57
C SER A 141 16.48 -9.99 -8.18
N PRO A 142 15.66 -9.60 -7.19
CA PRO A 142 15.87 -8.34 -6.50
C PRO A 142 17.22 -8.35 -5.76
N ALA A 143 17.67 -7.17 -5.30
CA ALA A 143 18.85 -7.06 -4.45
C ALA A 143 18.64 -7.85 -3.14
N ARG A 144 19.57 -8.77 -2.84
CA ARG A 144 19.49 -9.63 -1.64
C ARG A 144 20.80 -9.64 -0.89
N THR A 145 20.71 -9.60 0.44
CA THR A 145 21.83 -9.90 1.32
C THR A 145 22.18 -11.39 1.22
N ARG A 146 23.31 -11.78 1.77
CA ARG A 146 23.74 -13.19 1.77
C ARG A 146 22.71 -14.10 2.44
N GLU A 147 22.19 -13.68 3.58
CA GLU A 147 21.18 -14.42 4.36
C GLU A 147 19.86 -14.56 3.58
N ALA A 148 19.38 -13.46 3.00
CA ALA A 148 18.17 -13.48 2.19
C ALA A 148 18.34 -14.32 0.90
N MET A 149 19.53 -14.32 0.32
CA MET A 149 19.85 -15.17 -0.84
C MET A 149 19.92 -16.65 -0.44
N ALA A 150 20.55 -16.96 0.70
CA ALA A 150 20.64 -18.33 1.21
C ALA A 150 19.24 -18.92 1.50
N SER A 151 18.37 -18.12 2.11
CA SER A 151 16.98 -18.52 2.39
C SER A 151 16.15 -18.75 1.12
N ALA A 152 16.44 -18.00 0.06
CA ALA A 152 15.70 -18.09 -1.20
C ALA A 152 16.22 -19.16 -2.16
N THR A 153 17.45 -19.63 -1.99
CA THR A 153 18.10 -20.58 -2.91
C THR A 153 18.76 -21.73 -2.15
N SER A 154 20.00 -21.54 -1.71
CA SER A 154 20.73 -22.40 -0.78
C SER A 154 21.93 -21.66 -0.19
N PHE A 155 22.45 -22.16 0.93
CA PHE A 155 23.64 -21.61 1.57
C PHE A 155 24.86 -21.66 0.62
N ALA A 156 25.06 -22.76 -0.07
CA ALA A 156 26.16 -22.95 -1.04
C ALA A 156 26.06 -21.93 -2.18
N PHE A 157 24.89 -21.75 -2.76
CA PHE A 157 24.67 -20.75 -3.80
C PHE A 157 24.97 -19.33 -3.31
N ALA A 158 24.43 -18.93 -2.16
CA ALA A 158 24.69 -17.61 -1.58
C ALA A 158 26.18 -17.39 -1.31
N GLN A 159 26.88 -18.40 -0.78
CA GLN A 159 28.31 -18.32 -0.55
C GLN A 159 29.10 -18.09 -1.86
N ASN A 160 28.77 -18.83 -2.92
CA ASN A 160 29.43 -18.69 -4.21
C ASN A 160 29.06 -17.37 -4.90
N ALA A 161 27.80 -16.95 -4.78
CA ALA A 161 27.35 -15.66 -5.30
C ALA A 161 28.08 -14.47 -4.64
N PHE A 162 28.41 -14.56 -3.34
CA PHE A 162 29.13 -13.49 -2.62
C PHE A 162 30.65 -13.56 -2.76
N LYS A 163 31.21 -14.63 -3.32
CA LYS A 163 32.62 -14.71 -3.73
C LYS A 163 32.85 -14.12 -5.12
N ALA A 164 31.88 -14.22 -6.02
CA ALA A 164 32.01 -13.77 -7.39
C ALA A 164 32.09 -12.24 -7.50
N ALA A 165 32.88 -11.75 -8.45
CA ALA A 165 32.91 -10.31 -8.79
C ALA A 165 31.63 -9.88 -9.52
N GLN A 166 31.39 -8.59 -9.63
CA GLN A 166 30.33 -8.06 -10.49
C GLN A 166 30.59 -8.44 -11.95
N GLY A 167 29.56 -8.91 -12.64
CA GLY A 167 29.65 -9.52 -13.98
C GLY A 167 30.16 -10.96 -13.97
N GLY A 168 30.66 -11.46 -12.83
CA GLY A 168 31.23 -12.79 -12.71
C GLY A 168 30.18 -13.89 -12.72
N VAL A 169 30.53 -15.01 -13.34
CA VAL A 169 29.74 -16.25 -13.37
C VAL A 169 29.92 -17.00 -12.07
N ILE A 170 28.82 -17.35 -11.45
CA ILE A 170 28.79 -18.06 -10.15
C ILE A 170 29.05 -19.56 -10.38
N GLU A 171 29.80 -20.19 -9.46
CA GLU A 171 29.95 -21.65 -9.48
C GLU A 171 28.56 -22.29 -9.31
N PRO A 172 28.26 -23.33 -10.16
CA PRO A 172 27.01 -24.06 -10.03
C PRO A 172 26.82 -24.60 -8.63
N SER A 173 25.63 -24.47 -8.11
CA SER A 173 25.32 -24.93 -6.76
C SER A 173 23.90 -25.50 -6.73
N GLN A 174 23.73 -26.57 -5.99
CA GLN A 174 22.45 -27.19 -5.79
C GLN A 174 21.59 -26.34 -4.85
N GLY A 175 20.34 -26.14 -5.20
CA GLY A 175 19.31 -25.52 -4.36
C GLY A 175 18.04 -26.36 -4.35
N THR A 176 16.97 -25.80 -3.84
CA THR A 176 15.69 -26.50 -3.66
C THR A 176 15.02 -26.93 -4.98
N LEU A 177 15.28 -26.22 -6.06
CA LEU A 177 14.65 -26.45 -7.37
C LEU A 177 15.57 -27.20 -8.36
N GLY A 178 16.82 -27.46 -8.02
CA GLY A 178 17.82 -28.05 -8.87
C GLY A 178 19.15 -27.31 -8.84
N TRP A 179 19.91 -27.36 -9.91
CA TRP A 179 21.24 -26.74 -10.02
C TRP A 179 21.11 -25.33 -10.63
N TYR A 180 21.63 -24.33 -9.93
CA TYR A 180 21.64 -22.96 -10.39
C TYR A 180 22.82 -22.64 -11.29
N VAL A 181 22.52 -22.05 -12.44
CA VAL A 181 23.47 -21.40 -13.35
C VAL A 181 23.21 -19.89 -13.25
N ALA A 182 24.22 -19.11 -12.87
CA ALA A 182 23.99 -17.73 -12.51
C ALA A 182 25.19 -16.82 -12.76
N ARG A 183 24.88 -15.51 -12.84
CA ARG A 183 25.85 -14.41 -12.96
C ARG A 183 25.48 -13.28 -11.99
N VAL A 184 26.47 -12.63 -11.38
CA VAL A 184 26.27 -11.44 -10.57
C VAL A 184 26.11 -10.23 -11.49
N ASP A 185 24.94 -9.61 -11.50
CA ASP A 185 24.69 -8.43 -12.33
C ASP A 185 25.18 -7.15 -11.65
N SER A 186 24.89 -6.97 -10.35
CA SER A 186 25.37 -5.82 -9.58
C SER A 186 25.64 -6.18 -8.12
N ILE A 187 26.52 -5.40 -7.52
CA ILE A 187 26.86 -5.45 -6.10
C ILE A 187 26.56 -4.07 -5.52
N GLU A 188 25.65 -4.02 -4.58
CA GLU A 188 25.28 -2.82 -3.86
C GLU A 188 25.89 -2.86 -2.45
N ARG A 189 26.66 -1.85 -2.10
CA ARG A 189 27.32 -1.74 -0.80
C ARG A 189 26.86 -0.48 -0.09
N ILE A 190 26.31 -0.68 1.09
CA ILE A 190 25.97 0.39 2.02
C ILE A 190 27.05 0.37 3.11
N ALA A 191 27.79 1.46 3.23
CA ALA A 191 28.85 1.57 4.25
C ALA A 191 28.25 1.59 5.66
N ALA A 192 29.00 1.07 6.63
CA ALA A 192 28.64 1.20 8.04
C ALA A 192 28.53 2.68 8.43
N ARG A 193 27.55 3.01 9.25
CA ARG A 193 27.38 4.36 9.80
C ARG A 193 27.95 4.39 11.21
N THR A 194 28.75 5.41 11.48
CA THR A 194 29.28 5.66 12.82
C THR A 194 28.20 6.22 13.76
N LEU A 195 28.45 6.15 15.07
CA LEU A 195 27.58 6.78 16.07
C LEU A 195 27.31 8.26 15.73
N ALA A 196 28.34 9.00 15.35
CA ALA A 196 28.20 10.42 15.00
C ALA A 196 27.25 10.65 13.80
N GLN A 197 27.33 9.78 12.78
CA GLN A 197 26.44 9.83 11.61
C GLN A 197 24.99 9.41 11.90
N ALA A 198 24.80 8.53 12.89
CA ALA A 198 23.48 8.04 13.30
C ALA A 198 22.84 8.93 14.39
N THR A 199 23.62 9.75 15.08
CA THR A 199 23.14 10.59 16.21
C THR A 199 21.92 11.45 15.87
N PRO A 200 21.82 12.17 14.74
CA PRO A 200 20.66 12.98 14.45
C PRO A 200 19.37 12.15 14.36
N GLU A 201 19.39 11.03 13.65
CA GLU A 201 18.27 10.11 13.49
C GLU A 201 17.84 9.49 14.83
N ILE A 202 18.82 9.05 15.65
CA ILE A 202 18.56 8.47 16.96
C ILE A 202 17.98 9.51 17.92
N THR A 203 18.48 10.73 17.88
CA THR A 203 17.99 11.85 18.69
C THR A 203 16.54 12.15 18.40
N GLU A 204 16.16 12.22 17.11
CA GLU A 204 14.80 12.44 16.69
C GLU A 204 13.86 11.32 17.18
N ALA A 205 14.25 10.06 16.94
CA ALA A 205 13.47 8.90 17.36
C ALA A 205 13.27 8.86 18.89
N LEU A 206 14.33 9.02 19.67
CA LEU A 206 14.25 9.01 21.13
C LEU A 206 13.45 10.21 21.67
N THR A 207 13.56 11.38 21.03
CA THR A 207 12.77 12.56 21.40
C THR A 207 11.28 12.30 21.19
N ALA A 208 10.91 11.71 20.06
CA ALA A 208 9.53 11.35 19.78
C ALA A 208 8.99 10.29 20.78
N GLU A 209 9.77 9.23 21.04
CA GLU A 209 9.41 8.20 22.01
C GLU A 209 9.21 8.80 23.43
N LYS A 210 10.11 9.68 23.89
CA LYS A 210 9.99 10.35 25.20
C LYS A 210 8.79 11.27 25.28
N ARG A 211 8.43 11.96 24.20
CA ARG A 211 7.23 12.81 24.15
C ARG A 211 5.97 11.97 24.27
N VAL A 212 5.91 10.84 23.58
CA VAL A 212 4.76 9.92 23.67
C VAL A 212 4.65 9.31 25.06
N ALA A 213 5.78 8.92 25.65
CA ALA A 213 5.80 8.33 27.00
C ALA A 213 5.42 9.31 28.12
N ALA A 214 5.40 10.62 27.84
CA ALA A 214 5.05 11.66 28.80
C ALA A 214 3.55 12.05 28.77
N ILE A 215 2.76 11.44 27.91
CA ILE A 215 1.30 11.59 27.81
C ILE A 215 0.59 10.52 28.62
#